data_3780d85a9278b6a764938ef425e62acd
#
_entry.id   3780d85a9278b6a764938ef425e62acd
#
_cell.length_a   1.000
_cell.length_b   1.000
_cell.length_c   1.000
_cell.angle_alpha   90.00
_cell.angle_beta   90.00
_cell.angle_gamma   90.00
#
_symmetry.space_group_name_H-M   'P 1'
#
loop_
_entity.id
_entity.type
_entity.pdbx_description
1 polymer ?
#
loop_
_entity_poly.entity_id
_entity_poly.type
_entity_poly.pdbx_seq_one_letter_code
_entity_poly.pdbx_strand_id
1 'polypeptide(L)'
;LPDGEALQDEEVTLLQGVLGPAFQRGKLGDVGLQTIGQMVTDQKVALGRVVKGHKVGLTSKAMRERTGATEPDYGTIFDNWFVDEGSQVSMSTLNTPLVEIELSFVLGADLGGPTVNAVDVIRATEFILPPVEVVDSRFSKRGLPGVVDSICDAASCGFIIVGGNPVAPGDIDIRHVGGALYKNGVIEESGTAAAVMGNPINSVAWLARKLHEFGVHMEAGHTILSGSFIRAHPIA
;
A
#
# COMPACT_ATOMS: atom_id res chain seq x y z
N LEU A 1 11.01 -6.11 -17.59
CA LEU A 1 11.96 -6.36 -16.52
C LEU A 1 12.79 -7.56 -16.93
N PRO A 2 14.14 -7.52 -16.89
CA PRO A 2 14.95 -8.70 -17.04
C PRO A 2 14.81 -9.52 -15.74
N ASP A 3 14.47 -10.79 -15.89
CA ASP A 3 14.54 -11.87 -14.91
C ASP A 3 13.80 -11.67 -13.58
N GLY A 4 12.46 -11.73 -13.61
CA GLY A 4 11.59 -11.62 -12.42
C GLY A 4 11.77 -12.72 -11.37
N GLU A 5 12.48 -13.79 -11.64
CA GLU A 5 12.78 -14.84 -10.65
C GLU A 5 13.81 -14.40 -9.60
N ALA A 6 14.81 -13.60 -9.99
CA ALA A 6 15.88 -13.18 -9.07
C ALA A 6 15.42 -12.20 -7.98
N LEU A 7 14.42 -11.35 -8.26
CA LEU A 7 13.93 -10.34 -7.31
C LEU A 7 13.11 -10.96 -6.17
N GLN A 8 12.32 -12.00 -6.45
CA GLN A 8 11.52 -12.68 -5.41
C GLN A 8 12.39 -13.49 -4.45
N ASP A 9 13.42 -14.15 -4.95
CA ASP A 9 14.34 -14.93 -4.10
C ASP A 9 15.18 -14.02 -3.20
N GLU A 10 15.61 -12.86 -3.70
CA GLU A 10 16.33 -11.86 -2.89
C GLU A 10 15.43 -11.25 -1.82
N GLU A 11 14.19 -10.91 -2.14
CA GLU A 11 13.23 -10.35 -1.17
C GLU A 11 12.83 -11.35 -0.09
N VAL A 12 12.59 -12.60 -0.46
CA VAL A 12 12.30 -13.70 0.50
C VAL A 12 13.51 -13.96 1.38
N THR A 13 14.71 -13.98 0.82
CA THR A 13 15.97 -14.18 1.58
C THR A 13 16.21 -13.01 2.53
N LEU A 14 15.94 -11.77 2.10
CA LEU A 14 16.05 -10.57 2.91
C LEU A 14 15.09 -10.62 4.11
N LEU A 15 13.81 -10.93 3.86
CA LEU A 15 12.81 -11.08 4.91
C LEU A 15 13.15 -12.19 5.90
N GLN A 16 13.62 -13.33 5.42
CA GLN A 16 14.07 -14.43 6.28
C GLN A 16 15.29 -14.06 7.13
N GLY A 17 16.23 -13.31 6.57
CA GLY A 17 17.43 -12.84 7.28
C GLY A 17 17.09 -11.82 8.39
N VAL A 18 16.17 -10.90 8.14
CA VAL A 18 15.74 -9.88 9.11
C VAL A 18 14.78 -10.44 10.14
N LEU A 19 13.82 -11.27 9.72
CA LEU A 19 12.75 -11.78 10.58
C LEU A 19 13.15 -13.04 11.34
N GLY A 20 14.09 -13.86 10.83
CA GLY A 20 14.47 -15.13 11.44
C GLY A 20 14.87 -15.01 12.92
N PRO A 21 15.74 -14.08 13.32
CA PRO A 21 16.10 -13.87 14.73
C PRO A 21 15.00 -13.22 15.58
N ALA A 22 14.11 -12.43 14.98
CA ALA A 22 13.04 -11.72 15.69
C ALA A 22 11.83 -12.63 15.96
N PHE A 23 11.51 -13.52 15.02
CA PHE A 23 10.43 -14.51 15.17
C PHE A 23 10.64 -15.51 16.29
N GLN A 24 11.88 -15.82 16.65
CA GLN A 24 12.17 -16.75 17.73
C GLN A 24 11.89 -16.20 19.13
N ARG A 25 11.64 -14.91 19.29
CA ARG A 25 11.52 -14.29 20.62
C ARG A 25 10.10 -13.98 21.11
N GLY A 26 9.06 -14.16 20.33
CA GLY A 26 7.64 -14.18 20.80
C GLY A 26 7.11 -12.97 21.56
N LYS A 27 7.84 -11.85 21.62
CA LYS A 27 7.51 -10.66 22.42
C LYS A 27 8.01 -9.38 21.75
N LEU A 28 7.63 -9.14 20.51
CA LEU A 28 7.78 -7.83 19.93
C LEU A 28 6.45 -7.09 20.10
N GLY A 29 6.40 -6.10 20.98
CA GLY A 29 5.27 -5.17 21.06
C GLY A 29 5.22 -4.29 19.80
N ASP A 30 4.15 -3.51 19.61
CA ASP A 30 3.90 -2.70 18.40
C ASP A 30 5.10 -1.86 17.93
N VAL A 31 5.91 -1.34 18.85
CA VAL A 31 7.14 -0.58 18.54
C VAL A 31 8.22 -1.45 17.87
N GLY A 32 8.35 -2.72 18.28
CA GLY A 32 9.33 -3.64 17.70
C GLY A 32 9.02 -4.03 16.26
N LEU A 33 7.75 -4.05 15.90
CA LEU A 33 7.24 -4.51 14.61
C LEU A 33 7.42 -3.47 13.50
N GLN A 34 7.17 -2.23 13.83
CA GLN A 34 7.38 -1.09 12.95
C GLN A 34 8.86 -0.82 12.73
N THR A 35 9.70 -1.11 13.74
CA THR A 35 11.16 -1.10 13.60
C THR A 35 11.62 -2.13 12.55
N ILE A 36 10.99 -3.31 12.50
CA ILE A 36 11.33 -4.32 11.50
C ILE A 36 10.92 -3.86 10.08
N GLY A 37 9.72 -3.32 9.91
CA GLY A 37 9.30 -2.74 8.63
C GLY A 37 10.24 -1.63 8.14
N GLN A 38 10.71 -0.77 9.06
CA GLN A 38 11.71 0.24 8.74
C GLN A 38 13.06 -0.40 8.38
N MET A 39 13.51 -1.42 9.09
CA MET A 39 14.76 -2.13 8.75
C MET A 39 14.69 -2.76 7.36
N VAL A 40 13.56 -3.33 6.95
CA VAL A 40 13.36 -3.85 5.59
C VAL A 40 13.44 -2.73 4.56
N THR A 41 12.81 -1.59 4.85
CA THR A 41 12.88 -0.38 4.00
C THR A 41 14.32 0.10 3.87
N ASP A 42 15.05 0.24 4.98
CA ASP A 42 16.44 0.71 5.00
C ASP A 42 17.36 -0.21 4.19
N GLN A 43 17.15 -1.52 4.28
CA GLN A 43 17.92 -2.49 3.49
C GLN A 43 17.63 -2.37 1.98
N LYS A 44 16.36 -2.21 1.58
CA LYS A 44 16.02 -1.99 0.17
C LYS A 44 16.64 -0.70 -0.36
N VAL A 45 16.63 0.36 0.43
CA VAL A 45 17.31 1.62 0.08
C VAL A 45 18.81 1.42 -0.05
N ALA A 46 19.45 0.67 0.86
CA ALA A 46 20.88 0.32 0.78
C ALA A 46 21.23 -0.51 -0.46
N LEU A 47 20.27 -1.28 -0.99
CA LEU A 47 20.38 -2.00 -2.26
C LEU A 47 20.07 -1.13 -3.50
N GLY A 48 19.87 0.18 -3.31
CA GLY A 48 19.67 1.15 -4.39
C GLY A 48 18.23 1.36 -4.80
N ARG A 49 17.25 0.87 -4.04
CA ARG A 49 15.84 1.18 -4.28
C ARG A 49 15.50 2.59 -3.79
N VAL A 50 14.58 3.23 -4.48
CA VAL A 50 14.10 4.57 -4.14
C VAL A 50 12.67 4.47 -3.62
N VAL A 51 12.42 5.05 -2.44
CA VAL A 51 11.06 5.20 -1.94
C VAL A 51 10.29 6.14 -2.85
N LYS A 52 9.14 5.72 -3.34
CA LYS A 52 8.25 6.48 -4.23
C LYS A 52 6.88 6.74 -3.61
N GLY A 53 6.67 6.29 -2.40
CA GLY A 53 5.42 6.55 -1.70
C GLY A 53 5.09 5.53 -0.63
N HIS A 54 3.82 5.50 -0.28
CA HIS A 54 3.29 4.62 0.75
C HIS A 54 1.87 4.19 0.41
N LYS A 55 1.42 3.11 1.02
CA LYS A 55 0.04 2.63 0.92
C LYS A 55 -0.59 2.44 2.29
N VAL A 56 -1.91 2.47 2.35
CA VAL A 56 -2.70 2.14 3.53
C VAL A 56 -3.59 0.94 3.21
N GLY A 57 -3.45 -0.13 3.98
CA GLY A 57 -4.34 -1.28 3.91
C GLY A 57 -5.30 -1.35 5.11
N LEU A 58 -6.22 -2.32 5.11
CA LEU A 58 -7.21 -2.55 6.17
C LEU A 58 -8.04 -1.29 6.51
N THR A 59 -8.32 -0.45 5.52
CA THR A 59 -9.01 0.83 5.69
C THR A 59 -10.50 0.69 5.99
N SER A 60 -11.13 -0.42 5.58
CA SER A 60 -12.54 -0.67 5.88
C SER A 60 -12.72 -1.30 7.27
N LYS A 61 -13.79 -0.90 7.97
CA LYS A 61 -14.14 -1.48 9.27
C LYS A 61 -14.32 -3.01 9.18
N ALA A 62 -15.01 -3.48 8.14
CA ALA A 62 -15.28 -4.90 7.95
C ALA A 62 -14.00 -5.73 7.81
N MET A 63 -12.97 -5.21 7.13
CA MET A 63 -11.70 -5.91 6.99
C MET A 63 -10.94 -5.94 8.32
N ARG A 64 -10.92 -4.84 9.08
CA ARG A 64 -10.30 -4.84 10.41
C ARG A 64 -10.98 -5.82 11.37
N GLU A 65 -12.31 -5.85 11.41
CA GLU A 65 -13.05 -6.83 12.22
C GLU A 65 -12.72 -8.27 11.83
N ARG A 66 -12.60 -8.54 10.52
CA ARG A 66 -12.26 -9.88 10.01
C ARG A 66 -10.83 -10.33 10.38
N THR A 67 -9.88 -9.41 10.36
CA THR A 67 -8.46 -9.70 10.67
C THR A 67 -8.11 -9.54 12.13
N GLY A 68 -9.03 -8.98 12.94
CA GLY A 68 -8.76 -8.63 14.34
C GLY A 68 -7.85 -7.41 14.51
N ALA A 69 -7.61 -6.65 13.41
CA ALA A 69 -6.81 -5.45 13.45
C ALA A 69 -7.57 -4.29 14.12
N THR A 70 -6.92 -3.58 15.01
CA THR A 70 -7.48 -2.41 15.71
C THR A 70 -7.33 -1.11 14.93
N GLU A 71 -6.35 -1.06 14.03
CA GLU A 71 -6.04 0.09 13.16
C GLU A 71 -5.69 -0.39 11.74
N PRO A 72 -5.63 0.51 10.74
CA PRO A 72 -5.13 0.19 9.42
C PRO A 72 -3.67 -0.30 9.46
N ASP A 73 -3.24 -1.03 8.44
CA ASP A 73 -1.84 -1.31 8.18
C ASP A 73 -1.29 -0.40 7.06
N TYR A 74 0.02 -0.44 6.83
CA TYR A 74 0.65 0.38 5.82
C TYR A 74 1.93 -0.26 5.28
N GLY A 75 2.37 0.23 4.13
CA GLY A 75 3.61 -0.21 3.52
C GLY A 75 4.33 0.90 2.76
N THR A 76 5.65 0.75 2.60
CA THR A 76 6.48 1.61 1.77
C THR A 76 6.46 1.09 0.34
N ILE A 77 6.32 1.98 -0.63
CA ILE A 77 6.30 1.70 -2.07
C ILE A 77 7.64 2.10 -2.67
N PHE A 78 8.22 1.22 -3.50
CA PHE A 78 9.50 1.44 -4.15
C PHE A 78 9.36 1.68 -5.65
N ASP A 79 10.39 2.28 -6.24
CA ASP A 79 10.46 2.67 -7.65
C ASP A 79 10.21 1.52 -8.63
N ASN A 80 10.69 0.33 -8.32
CA ASN A 80 10.55 -0.85 -9.17
C ASN A 80 9.18 -1.55 -9.08
N TRP A 81 8.25 -1.06 -8.28
CA TRP A 81 6.91 -1.62 -8.14
C TRP A 81 5.87 -0.94 -9.03
N PHE A 82 6.25 0.11 -9.74
CA PHE A 82 5.38 0.75 -10.70
C PHE A 82 5.47 0.06 -12.06
N VAL A 83 4.31 -0.31 -12.60
CA VAL A 83 4.15 -0.95 -13.90
C VAL A 83 3.31 -0.04 -14.78
N ASP A 84 3.72 0.13 -16.02
CA ASP A 84 2.99 0.97 -16.98
C ASP A 84 1.62 0.38 -17.33
N GLU A 85 0.63 1.23 -17.50
CA GLU A 85 -0.70 0.86 -17.96
C GLU A 85 -0.62 0.13 -19.32
N GLY A 86 -1.35 -0.98 -19.45
CA GLY A 86 -1.31 -1.83 -20.64
C GLY A 86 -0.16 -2.83 -20.71
N SER A 87 0.75 -2.83 -19.75
CA SER A 87 1.83 -3.83 -19.68
C SER A 87 1.29 -5.23 -19.39
N GLN A 88 2.08 -6.23 -19.80
CA GLN A 88 1.85 -7.63 -19.44
C GLN A 88 2.72 -8.02 -18.26
N VAL A 89 2.11 -8.61 -17.24
CA VAL A 89 2.81 -9.12 -16.06
C VAL A 89 2.70 -10.65 -16.04
N SER A 90 3.84 -11.32 -15.82
CA SER A 90 3.85 -12.79 -15.73
C SER A 90 3.24 -13.25 -14.42
N MET A 91 2.25 -14.13 -14.48
CA MET A 91 1.66 -14.77 -13.30
C MET A 91 2.63 -15.69 -12.55
N SER A 92 3.70 -16.16 -13.22
CA SER A 92 4.71 -17.03 -12.59
C SER A 92 5.55 -16.32 -11.52
N THR A 93 5.56 -14.99 -11.51
CA THR A 93 6.28 -14.17 -10.53
C THR A 93 5.43 -13.84 -9.29
N LEU A 94 4.18 -14.29 -9.25
CA LEU A 94 3.21 -13.98 -8.21
C LEU A 94 2.79 -15.25 -7.45
N ASN A 95 2.42 -15.10 -6.18
CA ASN A 95 1.99 -16.22 -5.31
C ASN A 95 0.47 -16.43 -5.36
N THR A 96 -0.28 -15.45 -4.88
CA THR A 96 -1.75 -15.45 -4.80
C THR A 96 -2.28 -14.05 -5.03
N PRO A 97 -2.08 -13.50 -6.25
CA PRO A 97 -2.36 -12.11 -6.50
C PRO A 97 -3.85 -11.79 -6.44
N LEU A 98 -4.14 -10.69 -5.77
CA LEU A 98 -5.46 -10.07 -5.73
C LEU A 98 -5.36 -8.67 -6.30
N VAL A 99 -6.44 -8.18 -6.90
CA VAL A 99 -6.51 -6.85 -7.48
C VAL A 99 -7.44 -5.96 -6.66
N GLU A 100 -7.00 -4.73 -6.45
CA GLU A 100 -7.76 -3.67 -5.76
C GLU A 100 -7.80 -2.41 -6.63
N ILE A 101 -8.88 -1.62 -6.49
CA ILE A 101 -8.99 -0.29 -7.10
C ILE A 101 -9.06 0.76 -6.01
N GLU A 102 -8.31 1.83 -6.20
CA GLU A 102 -8.08 2.85 -5.18
C GLU A 102 -8.11 4.27 -5.74
N LEU A 103 -7.89 5.24 -4.87
CA LEU A 103 -7.40 6.57 -5.22
C LEU A 103 -5.97 6.73 -4.70
N SER A 104 -5.08 7.25 -5.53
CA SER A 104 -3.75 7.68 -5.12
C SER A 104 -3.65 9.19 -5.08
N PHE A 105 -2.96 9.69 -4.05
CA PHE A 105 -2.65 11.10 -3.85
C PHE A 105 -1.18 11.32 -4.19
N VAL A 106 -0.91 12.07 -5.25
CA VAL A 106 0.45 12.46 -5.61
C VAL A 106 0.76 13.77 -4.93
N LEU A 107 1.80 13.79 -4.11
CA LEU A 107 2.14 14.94 -3.30
C LEU A 107 2.96 15.97 -4.10
N GLY A 108 2.55 17.24 -4.05
CA GLY A 108 3.31 18.37 -4.54
C GLY A 108 4.13 19.07 -3.45
N ALA A 109 3.90 18.70 -2.19
CA ALA A 109 4.65 19.19 -1.03
C ALA A 109 4.77 18.10 0.04
N ASP A 110 5.78 18.21 0.90
CA ASP A 110 5.99 17.29 2.01
C ASP A 110 4.79 17.27 2.95
N LEU A 111 4.46 16.09 3.46
CA LEU A 111 3.35 15.88 4.37
C LEU A 111 3.77 14.99 5.53
N GLY A 112 3.75 15.52 6.75
CA GLY A 112 4.10 14.76 7.95
C GLY A 112 3.89 15.61 9.21
N GLY A 113 3.74 14.95 10.33
CA GLY A 113 3.57 15.60 11.62
C GLY A 113 2.42 14.98 12.44
N PRO A 114 2.41 15.24 13.76
CA PRO A 114 1.48 14.59 14.67
C PRO A 114 0.05 15.13 14.58
N THR A 115 -0.15 16.29 13.94
CA THR A 115 -1.45 16.98 13.86
C THR A 115 -2.03 17.09 12.46
N VAL A 116 -1.44 16.37 11.48
CA VAL A 116 -1.90 16.37 10.08
C VAL A 116 -3.40 16.04 10.04
N ASN A 117 -4.13 16.87 9.31
CA ASN A 117 -5.57 16.75 9.13
C ASN A 117 -5.95 16.81 7.63
N ALA A 118 -7.26 16.76 7.33
CA ALA A 118 -7.75 16.75 5.96
C ALA A 118 -7.34 17.98 5.12
N VAL A 119 -7.22 19.14 5.75
CA VAL A 119 -6.83 20.38 5.05
C VAL A 119 -5.36 20.30 4.63
N ASP A 120 -4.51 19.75 5.50
CA ASP A 120 -3.09 19.58 5.20
C ASP A 120 -2.89 18.59 4.04
N VAL A 121 -3.66 17.48 4.03
CA VAL A 121 -3.64 16.52 2.91
C VAL A 121 -4.03 17.17 1.60
N ILE A 122 -5.15 17.91 1.58
CA ILE A 122 -5.62 18.60 0.35
C ILE A 122 -4.56 19.61 -0.15
N ARG A 123 -3.94 20.37 0.76
CA ARG A 123 -2.91 21.36 0.39
C ARG A 123 -1.64 20.73 -0.13
N ALA A 124 -1.25 19.58 0.41
CA ALA A 124 -0.04 18.87 -0.02
C ALA A 124 -0.24 18.06 -1.30
N THR A 125 -1.49 17.73 -1.67
CA THR A 125 -1.79 16.93 -2.87
C THR A 125 -1.79 17.79 -4.11
N GLU A 126 -0.94 17.46 -5.09
CA GLU A 126 -0.92 18.09 -6.39
C GLU A 126 -2.06 17.57 -7.28
N PHE A 127 -2.19 16.25 -7.39
CA PHE A 127 -3.27 15.62 -8.14
C PHE A 127 -3.61 14.21 -7.59
N ILE A 128 -4.76 13.72 -8.00
CA ILE A 128 -5.28 12.39 -7.67
C ILE A 128 -5.32 11.57 -8.96
N LEU A 129 -4.91 10.31 -8.87
CA LEU A 129 -4.93 9.34 -9.96
C LEU A 129 -5.67 8.07 -9.52
N PRO A 130 -6.30 7.33 -10.44
CA PRO A 130 -6.87 6.02 -10.18
C PRO A 130 -5.80 4.93 -10.33
N PRO A 131 -5.26 4.36 -9.25
CA PRO A 131 -4.39 3.21 -9.34
C PRO A 131 -5.17 1.90 -9.31
N VAL A 132 -4.56 0.88 -9.87
CA VAL A 132 -4.82 -0.53 -9.55
C VAL A 132 -3.65 -1.02 -8.73
N GLU A 133 -3.92 -1.53 -7.53
CA GLU A 133 -2.91 -2.25 -6.76
C GLU A 133 -3.07 -3.76 -6.99
N VAL A 134 -1.97 -4.45 -7.21
CA VAL A 134 -1.92 -5.90 -7.12
C VAL A 134 -1.30 -6.26 -5.78
N VAL A 135 -2.13 -6.80 -4.91
CA VAL A 135 -1.74 -7.32 -3.61
C VAL A 135 -1.27 -8.76 -3.79
N ASP A 136 -0.05 -9.06 -3.39
CA ASP A 136 0.53 -10.41 -3.47
C ASP A 136 1.42 -10.69 -2.25
N SER A 137 0.87 -11.39 -1.26
CA SER A 137 1.60 -11.65 -0.02
C SER A 137 2.72 -12.67 -0.22
N ARG A 138 3.91 -12.34 0.25
CA ARG A 138 5.06 -13.25 0.26
C ARG A 138 4.92 -14.35 1.32
N PHE A 139 3.93 -14.23 2.22
CA PHE A 139 3.62 -15.21 3.27
C PHE A 139 2.41 -16.10 2.97
N SER A 140 1.81 -16.02 1.81
CA SER A 140 0.46 -16.51 1.46
C SER A 140 0.20 -18.01 1.67
N LYS A 141 1.22 -18.85 1.71
CA LYS A 141 1.05 -20.30 1.87
C LYS A 141 0.63 -20.75 3.29
N ARG A 142 0.48 -19.81 4.24
CA ARG A 142 0.24 -20.11 5.67
C ARG A 142 -1.04 -19.47 6.25
N GLY A 143 -1.93 -18.93 5.42
CA GLY A 143 -3.13 -18.20 5.86
C GLY A 143 -2.94 -16.68 5.77
N LEU A 144 -3.93 -15.92 6.29
CA LEU A 144 -3.82 -14.45 6.32
C LEU A 144 -2.68 -14.07 7.27
N PRO A 145 -1.75 -13.21 6.80
CA PRO A 145 -0.68 -12.70 7.65
C PRO A 145 -1.27 -11.92 8.82
N GLY A 146 -0.59 -11.95 9.97
CA GLY A 146 -0.88 -11.00 11.04
C GLY A 146 -0.54 -9.57 10.60
N VAL A 147 -1.07 -8.56 11.32
CA VAL A 147 -0.78 -7.14 11.01
C VAL A 147 0.73 -6.86 10.94
N VAL A 148 1.48 -7.57 11.77
CA VAL A 148 2.94 -7.52 11.83
C VAL A 148 3.60 -7.97 10.54
N ASP A 149 3.23 -9.19 10.13
CA ASP A 149 3.75 -9.79 8.90
C ASP A 149 3.37 -8.93 7.70
N SER A 150 2.15 -8.35 7.74
CA SER A 150 1.65 -7.45 6.71
C SER A 150 2.51 -6.19 6.59
N ILE A 151 2.82 -5.50 7.70
CA ILE A 151 3.67 -4.30 7.68
C ILE A 151 5.08 -4.63 7.18
N CYS A 152 5.66 -5.76 7.62
CA CYS A 152 6.97 -6.21 7.15
C CYS A 152 6.98 -6.52 5.65
N ASP A 153 5.85 -6.99 5.12
CA ASP A 153 5.61 -7.30 3.71
C ASP A 153 5.07 -6.09 2.92
N ALA A 154 5.29 -4.88 3.43
CA ALA A 154 4.77 -3.64 2.88
C ALA A 154 3.25 -3.68 2.61
N ALA A 155 2.50 -4.23 3.56
CA ALA A 155 1.06 -4.50 3.47
C ALA A 155 0.72 -5.33 2.23
N SER A 156 1.58 -6.30 1.91
CA SER A 156 1.48 -7.24 0.78
C SER A 156 1.43 -6.55 -0.60
N CYS A 157 1.99 -5.36 -0.76
CA CYS A 157 2.07 -4.69 -2.05
C CYS A 157 2.95 -5.50 -3.01
N GLY A 158 2.38 -5.98 -4.10
CA GLY A 158 3.11 -6.65 -5.19
C GLY A 158 3.59 -5.62 -6.21
N PHE A 159 2.66 -4.97 -6.90
CA PHE A 159 2.96 -3.86 -7.81
C PHE A 159 1.75 -2.95 -8.01
N ILE A 160 1.98 -1.81 -8.64
CA ILE A 160 1.00 -0.73 -8.81
C ILE A 160 0.97 -0.31 -10.27
N ILE A 161 -0.22 -0.18 -10.82
CA ILE A 161 -0.47 0.41 -12.12
C ILE A 161 -1.22 1.71 -11.89
N VAL A 162 -0.64 2.84 -12.27
CA VAL A 162 -1.26 4.15 -12.09
C VAL A 162 -1.88 4.60 -13.40
N GLY A 163 -3.19 4.85 -13.37
CA GLY A 163 -3.92 5.38 -14.54
C GLY A 163 -3.50 6.81 -14.88
N GLY A 164 -3.47 7.14 -16.16
CA GLY A 164 -2.90 8.37 -16.69
C GLY A 164 -3.84 9.60 -16.74
N ASN A 165 -4.91 9.66 -15.94
CA ASN A 165 -5.85 10.79 -15.97
C ASN A 165 -5.86 11.57 -14.63
N PRO A 166 -4.89 12.50 -14.41
CA PRO A 166 -4.78 13.24 -13.17
C PRO A 166 -5.91 14.26 -13.01
N VAL A 167 -6.43 14.38 -11.77
CA VAL A 167 -7.47 15.34 -11.40
C VAL A 167 -7.03 16.12 -10.16
N ALA A 168 -7.23 17.44 -10.17
CA ALA A 168 -6.93 18.24 -8.98
C ALA A 168 -7.90 17.89 -7.83
N PRO A 169 -7.46 17.91 -6.55
CA PRO A 169 -8.29 17.54 -5.41
C PRO A 169 -9.59 18.36 -5.28
N GLY A 170 -9.61 19.59 -5.80
CA GLY A 170 -10.78 20.46 -5.78
C GLY A 170 -11.80 20.21 -6.89
N ASP A 171 -11.45 19.41 -7.89
CA ASP A 171 -12.29 19.20 -9.08
C ASP A 171 -13.19 17.94 -8.97
N ILE A 172 -13.03 17.16 -7.90
CA ILE A 172 -13.80 15.94 -7.66
C ILE A 172 -14.34 15.89 -6.23
N ASP A 173 -15.47 15.24 -6.04
CA ASP A 173 -15.92 14.82 -4.72
C ASP A 173 -15.24 13.51 -4.34
N ILE A 174 -14.06 13.61 -3.73
CA ILE A 174 -13.17 12.49 -3.41
C ILE A 174 -13.91 11.36 -2.67
N ARG A 175 -14.82 11.72 -1.76
CA ARG A 175 -15.60 10.77 -0.96
C ARG A 175 -16.54 9.92 -1.81
N HIS A 176 -17.12 10.50 -2.85
CA HIS A 176 -18.15 9.88 -3.66
C HIS A 176 -17.67 9.35 -5.01
N VAL A 177 -16.35 9.34 -5.25
CA VAL A 177 -15.80 8.66 -6.43
C VAL A 177 -16.25 7.20 -6.41
N GLY A 178 -16.82 6.77 -7.52
CA GLY A 178 -17.18 5.36 -7.77
C GLY A 178 -16.16 4.67 -8.65
N GLY A 179 -15.96 3.38 -8.44
CA GLY A 179 -15.13 2.54 -9.28
C GLY A 179 -15.77 1.18 -9.53
N ALA A 180 -15.46 0.61 -10.68
CA ALA A 180 -15.87 -0.74 -11.06
C ALA A 180 -14.67 -1.50 -11.62
N LEU A 181 -14.48 -2.72 -11.14
CA LEU A 181 -13.48 -3.65 -11.63
C LEU A 181 -14.14 -4.56 -12.69
N TYR A 182 -13.54 -4.58 -13.86
CA TYR A 182 -13.97 -5.46 -14.96
C TYR A 182 -12.93 -6.54 -15.21
N LYS A 183 -13.38 -7.77 -15.42
CA LYS A 183 -12.57 -8.88 -15.93
C LYS A 183 -13.24 -9.43 -17.19
N ASN A 184 -12.53 -9.41 -18.32
CA ASN A 184 -13.06 -9.86 -19.61
C ASN A 184 -14.40 -9.21 -20.00
N GLY A 185 -14.60 -7.94 -19.69
CA GLY A 185 -15.82 -7.18 -20.00
C GLY A 185 -16.98 -7.37 -19.04
N VAL A 186 -16.82 -8.17 -17.99
CA VAL A 186 -17.83 -8.38 -16.93
C VAL A 186 -17.42 -7.62 -15.66
N ILE A 187 -18.39 -6.98 -15.01
CA ILE A 187 -18.15 -6.34 -13.71
C ILE A 187 -18.01 -7.43 -12.65
N GLU A 188 -16.89 -7.45 -11.95
CA GLU A 188 -16.60 -8.37 -10.85
C GLU A 188 -16.86 -7.72 -9.49
N GLU A 189 -16.44 -6.47 -9.34
CA GLU A 189 -16.63 -5.70 -8.10
C GLU A 189 -16.92 -4.25 -8.43
N SER A 190 -17.61 -3.55 -7.52
CA SER A 190 -17.80 -2.11 -7.59
C SER A 190 -17.93 -1.52 -6.18
N GLY A 191 -17.53 -0.26 -6.03
CA GLY A 191 -17.59 0.41 -4.74
C GLY A 191 -17.45 1.92 -4.85
N THR A 192 -17.48 2.56 -3.70
CA THR A 192 -17.25 4.01 -3.58
C THR A 192 -16.12 4.31 -2.60
N ALA A 193 -15.39 5.37 -2.87
CA ALA A 193 -14.26 5.80 -2.07
C ALA A 193 -14.62 6.09 -0.59
N ALA A 194 -15.91 6.32 -0.28
CA ALA A 194 -16.40 6.44 1.09
C ALA A 194 -16.14 5.18 1.95
N ALA A 195 -15.91 4.00 1.34
CA ALA A 195 -15.54 2.79 2.07
C ALA A 195 -14.18 2.92 2.78
N VAL A 196 -13.30 3.79 2.27
CA VAL A 196 -11.99 4.08 2.82
C VAL A 196 -12.12 5.07 3.99
N MET A 197 -12.20 4.58 5.22
CA MET A 197 -12.29 5.38 6.46
C MET A 197 -13.32 6.54 6.40
N GLY A 198 -14.39 6.37 5.62
CA GLY A 198 -15.43 7.36 5.37
C GLY A 198 -15.05 8.45 4.37
N ASN A 199 -13.76 8.64 4.10
CA ASN A 199 -13.19 9.52 3.08
C ASN A 199 -11.71 9.16 2.92
N PRO A 200 -11.19 8.94 1.70
CA PRO A 200 -9.76 8.62 1.44
C PRO A 200 -8.77 9.63 2.05
N ILE A 201 -9.14 10.89 2.14
CA ILE A 201 -8.33 11.92 2.81
C ILE A 201 -8.02 11.54 4.27
N ASN A 202 -8.95 10.89 4.97
CA ASN A 202 -8.75 10.46 6.36
C ASN A 202 -7.67 9.38 6.47
N SER A 203 -7.59 8.51 5.48
CA SER A 203 -6.57 7.47 5.40
C SER A 203 -5.18 8.09 5.22
N VAL A 204 -5.03 9.02 4.29
CA VAL A 204 -3.76 9.73 4.07
C VAL A 204 -3.35 10.54 5.29
N ALA A 205 -4.28 11.24 5.94
CA ALA A 205 -4.01 11.98 7.17
C ALA A 205 -3.61 11.05 8.34
N TRP A 206 -4.26 9.89 8.44
CA TRP A 206 -3.89 8.86 9.42
C TRP A 206 -2.45 8.37 9.18
N LEU A 207 -2.13 8.05 7.92
CA LEU A 207 -0.80 7.57 7.55
C LEU A 207 0.29 8.60 7.88
N ALA A 208 0.07 9.88 7.56
CA ALA A 208 1.01 10.95 7.86
C ALA A 208 1.34 11.05 9.36
N ARG A 209 0.32 10.94 10.20
CA ARG A 209 0.51 10.92 11.67
C ARG A 209 1.20 9.64 12.13
N LYS A 210 0.83 8.50 11.55
CA LYS A 210 1.40 7.19 11.89
C LYS A 210 2.88 7.12 11.56
N LEU A 211 3.28 7.51 10.37
CA LEU A 211 4.67 7.55 9.94
C LEU A 211 5.51 8.52 10.78
N HIS A 212 4.92 9.64 11.20
CA HIS A 212 5.61 10.61 12.07
C HIS A 212 6.03 9.99 13.42
N GLU A 213 5.27 9.03 13.97
CA GLU A 213 5.63 8.32 15.20
C GLU A 213 7.00 7.61 15.08
N PHE A 214 7.44 7.32 13.84
CA PHE A 214 8.70 6.65 13.51
C PHE A 214 9.74 7.56 12.83
N GLY A 215 9.48 8.86 12.82
CA GLY A 215 10.37 9.84 12.20
C GLY A 215 10.37 9.80 10.67
N VAL A 216 9.37 9.14 10.05
CA VAL A 216 9.22 9.08 8.59
C VAL A 216 8.25 10.16 8.13
N HIS A 217 8.58 10.82 7.02
CA HIS A 217 7.75 11.81 6.37
C HIS A 217 7.46 11.40 4.93
N MET A 218 6.28 11.76 4.44
CA MET A 218 5.94 11.63 3.02
C MET A 218 6.45 12.87 2.30
N GLU A 219 7.17 12.69 1.20
CA GLU A 219 7.87 13.75 0.48
C GLU A 219 7.10 14.18 -0.78
N ALA A 220 7.37 15.38 -1.26
CA ALA A 220 6.89 15.83 -2.57
C ALA A 220 7.30 14.84 -3.67
N GLY A 221 6.38 14.52 -4.58
CA GLY A 221 6.55 13.48 -5.60
C GLY A 221 6.19 12.07 -5.15
N HIS A 222 5.93 11.84 -3.86
CA HIS A 222 5.44 10.54 -3.40
C HIS A 222 3.99 10.29 -3.84
N THR A 223 3.71 9.04 -4.20
CA THR A 223 2.37 8.52 -4.50
C THR A 223 1.83 7.79 -3.29
N ILE A 224 0.70 8.22 -2.75
CA ILE A 224 0.07 7.65 -1.57
C ILE A 224 -1.20 6.92 -1.97
N LEU A 225 -1.23 5.59 -1.86
CA LEU A 225 -2.42 4.78 -2.07
C LEU A 225 -3.27 4.81 -0.81
N SER A 226 -4.53 5.20 -0.97
CA SER A 226 -5.39 5.51 0.17
C SER A 226 -6.11 4.31 0.78
N GLY A 227 -6.11 3.18 0.10
CA GLY A 227 -6.85 1.98 0.46
C GLY A 227 -7.97 1.66 -0.53
N SER A 228 -8.27 0.38 -0.65
CA SER A 228 -9.28 -0.11 -1.57
C SER A 228 -10.70 0.23 -1.15
N PHE A 229 -11.53 0.58 -2.12
CA PHE A 229 -12.97 0.75 -1.94
C PHE A 229 -13.81 -0.37 -2.55
N ILE A 230 -13.14 -1.44 -2.98
CA ILE A 230 -13.76 -2.71 -3.33
C ILE A 230 -13.15 -3.84 -2.45
N ARG A 231 -13.74 -5.01 -2.52
CA ARG A 231 -13.08 -6.21 -1.99
C ARG A 231 -11.96 -6.63 -2.96
N ALA A 232 -10.80 -7.01 -2.41
CA ALA A 232 -9.71 -7.56 -3.20
C ALA A 232 -10.18 -8.79 -3.99
N HIS A 233 -9.98 -8.77 -5.32
CA HIS A 233 -10.50 -9.77 -6.25
C HIS A 233 -9.37 -10.63 -6.84
N PRO A 234 -9.50 -11.98 -6.85
CA PRO A 234 -8.49 -12.85 -7.45
C PRO A 234 -8.30 -12.59 -8.95
N ILE A 235 -7.04 -12.55 -9.40
CA ILE A 235 -6.73 -12.35 -10.83
C ILE A 235 -6.95 -13.63 -11.63
N ALA A 236 -6.73 -14.78 -11.05
CA ALA A 236 -6.83 -16.09 -11.70
C ALA A 236 -8.18 -16.77 -11.44
#